data_ce2bb8a12751f9f618566ab1031ed1d0
#
_entry.id   ce2bb8a12751f9f618566ab1031ed1d0
#
_cell.length_a   1.000
_cell.length_b   1.000
_cell.length_c   1.000
_cell.angle_alpha   90.00
_cell.angle_beta   90.00
_cell.angle_gamma   90.00
#
_symmetry.space_group_name_H-M   'P 1'
#
loop_
_entity.id
_entity.type
_entity.pdbx_description
1 polymer ?
#
loop_
_entity_poly.entity_id
_entity_poly.type
_entity_poly.pdbx_seq_one_letter_code
_entity_poly.pdbx_strand_id
1 'polypeptide(L)'
;MRILIPFIPLLTSISYAAEKNIIFIVTDDQSPTLGCYGDPVAISPAVDSLAQDGTLFKRAYATTASCSASRSVILSGLHNHFNGQFGHQHAYHKFASFHNVVALSLPRVLSNAGYRTGQIGKYHLAPEEVYRFDTYLKGNARNAKQMASVAKNFITADDEKPFFLYFATSDPHRGGGDDASYPGGHKPNFFGNLPNKAAYEGVDEVFFDPNKIPVPPFLPDTPESRSELAHYYQSCARIDQGIAELIKILKESDLYDKTLIVFTSDHGMAFAGAKTTVFEAGLHVPFIVRNPYEKKRGIESYAMISHADITPSLVDFAQALDREKNQPKNFVKADAYWKNKDYVAKDNRGHRPYTSYHGDSWIPILGKKNASHHETMFASHTFHEITMYYPMRTVWDGKYKLIWNIASGLPYPFASDLWASSTWQAQLEKGDDALYGYMSVGSYIDRPAFELYNVTENRYEEVNLASNPEYSKILESMKAKLKAFQKATNDPWISKWEYE
;
A
#
# COMPACT_ATOMS: atom_id res chain seq x y z
N MET A 1 44.66 57.99 23.35
CA MET A 1 43.89 56.92 24.02
C MET A 1 43.09 56.17 22.93
N ARG A 2 43.63 55.03 22.46
CA ARG A 2 42.98 54.20 21.42
C ARG A 2 42.15 53.12 22.14
N ILE A 3 40.85 53.15 21.96
CA ILE A 3 39.94 52.16 22.51
C ILE A 3 40.00 50.94 21.61
N LEU A 4 40.56 49.81 22.10
CA LEU A 4 40.44 48.49 21.47
C LEU A 4 39.05 47.91 21.77
N ILE A 5 38.28 47.75 20.74
CA ILE A 5 36.99 46.98 20.79
C ILE A 5 37.37 45.50 20.61
N PRO A 6 36.99 44.61 21.55
CA PRO A 6 37.22 43.18 21.35
C PRO A 6 36.27 42.64 20.32
N PHE A 7 36.81 42.00 19.30
CA PHE A 7 36.09 41.24 18.27
C PHE A 7 35.65 39.91 18.92
N ILE A 8 34.36 39.79 19.26
CA ILE A 8 33.76 38.55 19.73
C ILE A 8 33.34 37.78 18.44
N PRO A 9 33.92 36.61 18.13
CA PRO A 9 33.45 35.81 17.03
C PRO A 9 32.06 35.27 17.36
N LEU A 10 31.08 35.61 16.54
CA LEU A 10 29.75 35.04 16.57
C LEU A 10 29.91 33.59 16.15
N LEU A 11 29.99 32.66 17.09
CA LEU A 11 29.84 31.25 16.87
C LEU A 11 28.37 31.02 16.43
N THR A 12 28.14 31.05 15.13
CA THR A 12 26.91 30.49 14.55
C THR A 12 26.93 29.00 14.87
N SER A 13 26.17 28.60 15.90
CA SER A 13 25.82 27.19 16.10
C SER A 13 25.09 26.73 14.85
N ILE A 14 25.80 26.03 13.98
CA ILE A 14 25.17 25.20 12.95
C ILE A 14 24.41 24.14 13.76
N SER A 15 23.12 24.36 13.96
CA SER A 15 22.22 23.32 14.41
C SER A 15 22.26 22.25 13.35
N TYR A 16 23.03 21.19 13.57
CA TYR A 16 22.89 19.96 12.80
C TYR A 16 21.43 19.53 12.93
N ALA A 17 20.65 19.73 11.90
CA ALA A 17 19.34 19.11 11.80
C ALA A 17 19.58 17.62 12.01
N ALA A 18 18.94 17.06 13.07
CA ALA A 18 19.13 15.64 13.38
C ALA A 18 18.94 14.82 12.09
N GLU A 19 19.88 13.93 11.77
CA GLU A 19 19.81 13.05 10.62
C GLU A 19 18.48 12.28 10.67
N LYS A 20 17.57 12.58 9.77
CA LYS A 20 16.22 12.03 9.73
C LYS A 20 16.05 11.08 8.55
N ASN A 21 16.77 9.97 8.59
CA ASN A 21 16.69 8.97 7.54
C ASN A 21 15.33 8.28 7.52
N ILE A 22 14.92 7.79 6.36
CA ILE A 22 13.63 7.11 6.15
C ILE A 22 13.89 5.81 5.38
N ILE A 23 13.44 4.68 5.94
CA ILE A 23 13.25 3.43 5.20
C ILE A 23 11.75 3.15 5.15
N PHE A 24 11.23 3.07 3.94
CA PHE A 24 9.84 2.74 3.68
C PHE A 24 9.75 1.38 2.99
N ILE A 25 9.25 0.38 3.73
CA ILE A 25 9.13 -1.02 3.30
C ILE A 25 7.70 -1.24 2.84
N VAL A 26 7.55 -1.65 1.58
CA VAL A 26 6.26 -1.98 0.97
C VAL A 26 6.32 -3.39 0.41
N THR A 27 5.56 -4.30 1.00
CA THR A 27 5.37 -5.65 0.46
C THR A 27 4.29 -5.66 -0.62
N ASP A 28 4.18 -6.75 -1.35
CA ASP A 28 3.27 -6.89 -2.49
C ASP A 28 2.21 -7.96 -2.16
N ASP A 29 0.93 -7.57 -2.14
CA ASP A 29 -0.19 -8.49 -1.85
C ASP A 29 -0.16 -9.11 -0.43
N GLN A 30 0.23 -8.38 0.62
CA GLN A 30 0.31 -8.92 1.97
C GLN A 30 -0.82 -8.41 2.87
N SER A 31 -1.64 -9.33 3.38
CA SER A 31 -2.58 -9.06 4.47
C SER A 31 -1.88 -9.01 5.84
N PRO A 32 -2.55 -8.60 6.94
CA PRO A 32 -1.97 -8.57 8.29
C PRO A 32 -1.70 -9.95 8.89
N THR A 33 -1.10 -10.86 8.13
CA THR A 33 -0.71 -12.23 8.50
C THR A 33 0.67 -12.22 9.15
N LEU A 34 0.76 -11.65 10.35
CA LEU A 34 1.98 -11.40 11.13
C LEU A 34 1.72 -11.70 12.61
N GLY A 35 2.76 -12.11 13.34
CA GLY A 35 2.67 -12.41 14.77
C GLY A 35 2.13 -11.23 15.59
N CYS A 36 2.59 -10.01 15.32
CA CYS A 36 2.12 -8.78 16.00
C CYS A 36 0.64 -8.43 15.71
N TYR A 37 0.03 -9.01 14.68
CA TYR A 37 -1.41 -8.94 14.42
C TYR A 37 -2.20 -10.08 15.03
N GLY A 38 -1.53 -11.05 15.66
CA GLY A 38 -2.13 -12.20 16.33
C GLY A 38 -2.30 -13.42 15.43
N ASP A 39 -1.61 -13.47 14.28
CA ASP A 39 -1.61 -14.65 13.42
C ASP A 39 -0.86 -15.80 14.13
N PRO A 40 -1.50 -16.99 14.30
CA PRO A 40 -0.93 -18.05 15.12
C PRO A 40 0.19 -18.86 14.45
N VAL A 41 0.35 -18.73 13.12
CA VAL A 41 1.31 -19.53 12.35
C VAL A 41 2.37 -18.69 11.66
N ALA A 42 2.17 -17.36 11.55
CA ALA A 42 3.12 -16.47 10.93
C ALA A 42 4.49 -16.50 11.61
N ILE A 43 5.55 -16.50 10.81
CA ILE A 43 6.94 -16.39 11.29
C ILE A 43 7.46 -15.03 10.85
N SER A 44 7.37 -14.05 11.74
CA SER A 44 7.66 -12.64 11.48
C SER A 44 8.43 -11.92 12.58
N PRO A 45 9.49 -12.55 13.19
CA PRO A 45 10.15 -11.99 14.37
C PRO A 45 10.77 -10.60 14.14
N ALA A 46 11.26 -10.30 12.94
CA ALA A 46 11.84 -8.98 12.63
C ALA A 46 10.76 -7.91 12.53
N VAL A 47 9.65 -8.18 11.84
CA VAL A 47 8.50 -7.26 11.75
C VAL A 47 7.85 -7.09 13.12
N ASP A 48 7.71 -8.18 13.91
CA ASP A 48 7.17 -8.13 15.27
C ASP A 48 8.04 -7.28 16.19
N SER A 49 9.37 -7.32 16.02
CA SER A 49 10.29 -6.47 16.76
C SER A 49 10.12 -4.97 16.43
N LEU A 50 9.82 -4.64 15.17
CA LEU A 50 9.49 -3.25 14.78
C LEU A 50 8.18 -2.79 15.43
N ALA A 51 7.18 -3.66 15.54
CA ALA A 51 5.93 -3.36 16.23
C ALA A 51 6.16 -3.12 17.73
N GLN A 52 7.01 -3.94 18.36
CA GLN A 52 7.40 -3.78 19.77
C GLN A 52 8.21 -2.49 20.02
N ASP A 53 8.99 -2.03 19.04
CA ASP A 53 9.77 -0.79 19.10
C ASP A 53 9.08 0.40 18.39
N GLY A 54 7.79 0.31 18.08
CA GLY A 54 7.06 1.31 17.33
C GLY A 54 5.60 1.47 17.70
N THR A 55 4.83 1.96 16.74
CA THR A 55 3.37 2.03 16.75
C THR A 55 2.82 1.07 15.70
N LEU A 56 2.00 0.11 16.15
CA LEU A 56 1.25 -0.82 15.31
C LEU A 56 -0.15 -0.26 15.09
N PHE A 57 -0.53 0.02 13.84
CA PHE A 57 -1.89 0.44 13.51
C PHE A 57 -2.76 -0.78 13.19
N LYS A 58 -3.79 -1.00 14.00
CA LYS A 58 -4.73 -2.13 13.82
C LYS A 58 -5.77 -1.87 12.72
N ARG A 59 -5.90 -0.63 12.24
CA ARG A 59 -6.92 -0.19 11.27
C ARG A 59 -6.28 0.67 10.18
N ALA A 60 -5.43 0.05 9.38
CA ALA A 60 -4.75 0.68 8.24
C ALA A 60 -5.29 0.12 6.92
N TYR A 61 -5.57 1.00 5.97
CA TYR A 61 -6.27 0.63 4.74
C TYR A 61 -5.58 1.14 3.48
N ALA A 62 -5.46 0.25 2.51
CA ALA A 62 -5.23 0.64 1.13
C ALA A 62 -6.46 1.37 0.57
N THR A 63 -6.24 2.28 -0.37
CA THR A 63 -7.33 2.99 -1.05
C THR A 63 -7.75 2.30 -2.35
N THR A 64 -7.03 1.28 -2.74
CA THR A 64 -7.33 0.40 -3.88
C THR A 64 -6.52 -0.89 -3.77
N ALA A 65 -7.14 -2.03 -4.04
CA ALA A 65 -6.45 -3.32 -4.00
C ALA A 65 -5.92 -3.71 -5.40
N SER A 66 -5.06 -2.85 -5.96
CA SER A 66 -4.40 -3.04 -7.26
C SER A 66 -3.02 -2.39 -7.24
N CYS A 67 -1.97 -3.16 -7.50
CA CYS A 67 -0.58 -2.79 -7.21
C CYS A 67 -0.15 -1.41 -7.72
N SER A 68 -0.15 -1.14 -9.04
CA SER A 68 0.28 0.16 -9.57
C SER A 68 -0.59 1.32 -9.08
N ALA A 69 -1.91 1.10 -9.00
CA ALA A 69 -2.85 2.10 -8.53
C ALA A 69 -2.61 2.42 -7.05
N SER A 70 -2.43 1.41 -6.19
CA SER A 70 -2.11 1.60 -4.76
C SER A 70 -0.76 2.30 -4.57
N ARG A 71 0.30 1.84 -5.26
CA ARG A 71 1.63 2.44 -5.17
C ARG A 71 1.65 3.90 -5.62
N SER A 72 0.80 4.28 -6.59
CA SER A 72 0.64 5.67 -6.99
C SER A 72 0.02 6.54 -5.90
N VAL A 73 -0.94 6.01 -5.14
CA VAL A 73 -1.51 6.69 -3.96
C VAL A 73 -0.47 6.84 -2.86
N ILE A 74 0.23 5.76 -2.53
CA ILE A 74 1.31 5.71 -1.54
C ILE A 74 2.38 6.79 -1.80
N LEU A 75 2.81 6.96 -3.06
CA LEU A 75 3.88 7.89 -3.44
C LEU A 75 3.40 9.27 -3.90
N SER A 76 2.10 9.56 -3.86
CA SER A 76 1.57 10.88 -4.20
C SER A 76 0.68 11.50 -3.12
N GLY A 77 0.15 10.70 -2.18
CA GLY A 77 -0.86 11.15 -1.23
C GLY A 77 -2.20 11.51 -1.87
N LEU A 78 -2.46 11.04 -3.11
CA LEU A 78 -3.65 11.33 -3.91
C LEU A 78 -4.36 10.04 -4.29
N HIS A 79 -5.68 9.98 -4.13
CA HIS A 79 -6.47 8.84 -4.60
C HIS A 79 -6.23 8.55 -6.09
N ASN A 80 -6.21 7.29 -6.47
CA ASN A 80 -5.89 6.82 -7.82
C ASN A 80 -6.86 7.35 -8.90
N HIS A 81 -8.14 7.55 -8.58
CA HIS A 81 -9.11 8.17 -9.49
C HIS A 81 -8.80 9.65 -9.79
N PHE A 82 -8.08 10.33 -8.90
CA PHE A 82 -7.65 11.71 -9.07
C PHE A 82 -6.26 11.83 -9.70
N ASN A 83 -5.33 10.95 -9.33
CA ASN A 83 -3.95 10.99 -9.84
C ASN A 83 -3.81 10.39 -11.25
N GLY A 84 -4.80 9.63 -11.74
CA GLY A 84 -4.84 9.07 -13.10
C GLY A 84 -4.33 7.63 -13.22
N GLN A 85 -3.72 7.05 -12.19
CA GLN A 85 -3.27 5.66 -12.19
C GLN A 85 -4.46 4.72 -11.92
N PHE A 86 -5.34 4.56 -12.90
CA PHE A 86 -6.59 3.80 -12.73
C PHE A 86 -6.40 2.28 -12.66
N GLY A 87 -5.25 1.77 -13.11
CA GLY A 87 -4.92 0.35 -13.17
C GLY A 87 -3.42 0.10 -13.30
N HIS A 88 -3.05 -1.08 -13.75
CA HIS A 88 -1.67 -1.54 -13.84
C HIS A 88 -0.83 -0.82 -14.90
N GLN A 89 0.44 -0.65 -14.57
CA GLN A 89 1.50 -0.33 -15.52
C GLN A 89 2.28 -1.62 -15.82
N HIS A 90 2.06 -2.20 -16.96
CA HIS A 90 2.74 -3.37 -17.49
C HIS A 90 3.22 -3.11 -18.91
N ALA A 91 3.92 -4.09 -19.53
CA ALA A 91 4.34 -3.98 -20.92
C ALA A 91 3.17 -3.71 -21.89
N TYR A 92 2.01 -4.30 -21.60
CA TYR A 92 0.78 -4.17 -22.42
C TYR A 92 -0.26 -3.21 -21.79
N HIS A 93 -0.28 -3.05 -20.48
CA HIS A 93 -1.24 -2.21 -19.74
C HIS A 93 -0.54 -0.92 -19.36
N LYS A 94 -0.90 0.18 -20.02
CA LYS A 94 -0.17 1.46 -19.95
C LYS A 94 -0.91 2.51 -19.11
N PHE A 95 -1.53 2.11 -18.00
CA PHE A 95 -2.07 3.10 -17.08
C PHE A 95 -0.91 3.87 -16.42
N ALA A 96 -1.10 5.18 -16.30
CA ALA A 96 -0.08 6.08 -15.78
C ALA A 96 -0.72 7.23 -15.01
N SER A 97 -0.03 7.74 -14.01
CA SER A 97 -0.42 8.97 -13.32
C SER A 97 -0.27 10.18 -14.23
N PHE A 98 -1.07 11.20 -13.98
CA PHE A 98 -0.94 12.46 -14.68
C PHE A 98 0.39 13.16 -14.34
N HIS A 99 1.00 13.84 -15.32
CA HIS A 99 2.32 14.44 -15.14
C HIS A 99 2.35 15.52 -14.05
N ASN A 100 1.24 16.22 -13.82
CA ASN A 100 1.13 17.25 -12.79
C ASN A 100 1.26 16.69 -11.35
N VAL A 101 1.07 15.38 -11.14
CA VAL A 101 1.26 14.70 -9.86
C VAL A 101 2.70 14.85 -9.33
N VAL A 102 3.67 15.14 -10.22
CA VAL A 102 5.07 15.37 -9.86
C VAL A 102 5.25 16.40 -8.73
N ALA A 103 4.36 17.39 -8.65
CA ALA A 103 4.42 18.44 -7.63
C ALA A 103 4.22 17.92 -6.20
N LEU A 104 3.55 16.78 -6.04
CA LEU A 104 3.26 16.13 -4.76
C LEU A 104 3.94 14.76 -4.60
N SER A 105 4.66 14.31 -5.63
CA SER A 105 5.33 13.00 -5.63
C SER A 105 6.38 12.91 -4.55
N LEU A 106 6.26 11.92 -3.66
CA LEU A 106 7.12 11.74 -2.49
C LEU A 106 8.62 11.74 -2.82
N PRO A 107 9.15 10.93 -3.78
CA PRO A 107 10.57 10.95 -4.07
C PRO A 107 11.05 12.31 -4.58
N ARG A 108 10.23 13.02 -5.35
CA ARG A 108 10.57 14.36 -5.87
C ARG A 108 10.58 15.41 -4.77
N VAL A 109 9.58 15.37 -3.88
CA VAL A 109 9.47 16.29 -2.74
C VAL A 109 10.63 16.09 -1.77
N LEU A 110 10.98 14.83 -1.45
CA LEU A 110 12.09 14.54 -0.55
C LEU A 110 13.46 14.88 -1.19
N SER A 111 13.67 14.61 -2.48
CA SER A 111 14.88 15.05 -3.19
C SER A 111 15.01 16.58 -3.16
N ASN A 112 13.93 17.33 -3.38
CA ASN A 112 13.93 18.79 -3.26
C ASN A 112 14.15 19.28 -1.81
N ALA A 113 13.84 18.46 -0.81
CA ALA A 113 14.10 18.73 0.60
C ALA A 113 15.53 18.34 1.04
N GLY A 114 16.37 17.91 0.11
CA GLY A 114 17.78 17.59 0.35
C GLY A 114 18.07 16.12 0.67
N TYR A 115 17.09 15.22 0.56
CA TYR A 115 17.31 13.79 0.74
C TYR A 115 18.00 13.16 -0.48
N ARG A 116 18.87 12.17 -0.26
CA ARG A 116 19.22 11.18 -1.27
C ARG A 116 18.08 10.17 -1.37
N THR A 117 17.46 10.03 -2.54
CA THR A 117 16.34 9.10 -2.72
C THR A 117 16.78 7.85 -3.47
N GLY A 118 16.49 6.67 -2.89
CA GLY A 118 16.83 5.38 -3.48
C GLY A 118 15.61 4.46 -3.57
N GLN A 119 15.56 3.66 -4.63
CA GLN A 119 14.56 2.64 -4.86
C GLN A 119 15.23 1.29 -5.09
N ILE A 120 14.69 0.22 -4.47
CA ILE A 120 15.09 -1.16 -4.72
C ILE A 120 13.86 -2.07 -4.80
N GLY A 121 13.89 -3.03 -5.72
CA GLY A 121 12.86 -4.04 -5.93
C GLY A 121 11.71 -3.59 -6.83
N LYS A 122 10.45 -3.87 -6.47
CA LYS A 122 9.27 -3.61 -7.29
C LYS A 122 8.94 -2.12 -7.37
N TYR A 123 9.09 -1.51 -8.52
CA TYR A 123 8.72 -0.11 -8.77
C TYR A 123 7.24 0.02 -9.19
N HIS A 124 6.89 -0.55 -10.32
CA HIS A 124 5.53 -0.76 -10.85
C HIS A 124 4.66 0.51 -10.95
N LEU A 125 5.26 1.63 -11.36
CA LEU A 125 4.63 2.95 -11.50
C LEU A 125 4.92 3.58 -12.85
N ALA A 126 4.01 4.44 -13.31
CA ALA A 126 4.19 5.27 -14.50
C ALA A 126 3.53 6.64 -14.32
N PRO A 127 4.04 7.66 -15.01
CA PRO A 127 5.32 7.64 -15.73
C PRO A 127 6.50 7.76 -14.75
N GLU A 128 7.66 7.21 -15.11
CA GLU A 128 8.85 7.23 -14.25
C GLU A 128 9.24 8.65 -13.86
N GLU A 129 9.10 9.60 -14.76
CA GLU A 129 9.47 11.00 -14.55
C GLU A 129 8.71 11.64 -13.37
N VAL A 130 7.47 11.22 -13.13
CA VAL A 130 6.66 11.69 -11.99
C VAL A 130 7.23 11.19 -10.68
N TYR A 131 7.60 9.90 -10.61
CA TYR A 131 8.03 9.23 -9.38
C TYR A 131 9.55 8.94 -9.35
N ARG A 132 10.34 9.76 -10.05
CA ARG A 132 11.79 9.54 -10.20
C ARG A 132 12.51 9.59 -8.86
N PHE A 133 13.31 8.55 -8.60
CA PHE A 133 14.31 8.49 -7.54
C PHE A 133 15.68 8.91 -8.09
N ASP A 134 16.59 9.37 -7.22
CA ASP A 134 17.95 9.73 -7.61
C ASP A 134 18.77 8.47 -7.92
N THR A 135 18.46 7.34 -7.26
CA THR A 135 19.18 6.07 -7.41
C THR A 135 18.21 4.89 -7.53
N TYR A 136 18.47 4.03 -8.52
CA TYR A 136 17.78 2.75 -8.70
C TYR A 136 18.76 1.61 -8.43
N LEU A 137 18.56 0.90 -7.32
CA LEU A 137 19.40 -0.22 -6.91
C LEU A 137 18.88 -1.52 -7.57
N LYS A 138 19.81 -2.34 -8.06
CA LYS A 138 19.46 -3.60 -8.72
C LYS A 138 19.48 -4.75 -7.72
N GLY A 139 18.34 -5.23 -7.31
CA GLY A 139 18.14 -6.38 -6.43
C GLY A 139 17.07 -7.32 -6.95
N ASN A 140 17.12 -8.59 -6.52
CA ASN A 140 16.07 -9.55 -6.80
C ASN A 140 14.89 -9.26 -5.86
N ALA A 141 13.80 -8.70 -6.37
CA ALA A 141 12.64 -8.30 -5.59
C ALA A 141 11.92 -9.45 -4.84
N ARG A 142 12.25 -10.71 -5.14
CA ARG A 142 11.78 -11.89 -4.40
C ARG A 142 12.79 -12.40 -3.37
N ASN A 143 13.96 -11.81 -3.30
CA ASN A 143 14.97 -12.09 -2.27
C ASN A 143 15.23 -10.83 -1.43
N ALA A 144 14.37 -10.57 -0.44
CA ALA A 144 14.45 -9.38 0.40
C ALA A 144 15.78 -9.29 1.17
N LYS A 145 16.42 -10.43 1.49
CA LYS A 145 17.72 -10.46 2.16
C LYS A 145 18.84 -9.97 1.25
N GLN A 146 18.85 -10.41 -0.01
CA GLN A 146 19.76 -9.91 -1.02
C GLN A 146 19.52 -8.42 -1.33
N MET A 147 18.24 -7.99 -1.40
CA MET A 147 17.91 -6.57 -1.54
C MET A 147 18.50 -5.73 -0.41
N ALA A 148 18.39 -6.18 0.84
CA ALA A 148 18.98 -5.48 2.00
C ALA A 148 20.49 -5.37 1.89
N SER A 149 21.17 -6.45 1.51
CA SER A 149 22.62 -6.46 1.28
C SER A 149 23.05 -5.49 0.17
N VAL A 150 22.31 -5.44 -0.93
CA VAL A 150 22.55 -4.47 -2.03
C VAL A 150 22.35 -3.03 -1.57
N ALA A 151 21.32 -2.79 -0.73
CA ALA A 151 21.01 -1.46 -0.23
C ALA A 151 22.06 -0.94 0.78
N LYS A 152 22.92 -1.79 1.36
CA LYS A 152 23.89 -1.42 2.39
C LYS A 152 24.73 -0.21 1.99
N ASN A 153 25.33 -0.22 0.80
CA ASN A 153 26.19 0.89 0.35
C ASN A 153 25.42 2.20 0.18
N PHE A 154 24.14 2.14 -0.21
CA PHE A 154 23.29 3.34 -0.27
C PHE A 154 22.96 3.85 1.13
N ILE A 155 22.64 2.96 2.08
CA ILE A 155 22.32 3.30 3.47
C ILE A 155 23.51 3.93 4.18
N THR A 156 24.71 3.33 4.02
CA THR A 156 25.93 3.68 4.76
C THR A 156 26.85 4.66 4.01
N ALA A 157 26.36 5.25 2.92
CA ALA A 157 27.17 6.24 2.19
C ALA A 157 27.55 7.40 3.11
N ASP A 158 28.83 7.73 3.12
CA ASP A 158 29.39 8.86 3.87
C ASP A 158 29.02 10.17 3.15
N ASP A 159 27.82 10.68 3.51
CA ASP A 159 27.20 11.85 2.91
C ASP A 159 26.43 12.57 4.03
N GLU A 160 26.60 13.86 4.14
CA GLU A 160 25.91 14.70 5.15
C GLU A 160 24.39 14.77 4.94
N LYS A 161 23.86 14.20 3.83
CA LYS A 161 22.45 14.23 3.48
C LYS A 161 21.70 13.03 4.06
N PRO A 162 20.51 13.24 4.62
CA PRO A 162 19.63 12.13 4.99
C PRO A 162 19.22 11.33 3.75
N PHE A 163 18.91 10.05 3.94
CA PHE A 163 18.40 9.21 2.87
C PHE A 163 16.94 8.84 3.03
N PHE A 164 16.28 8.63 1.89
CA PHE A 164 14.99 7.98 1.75
C PHE A 164 15.16 6.72 0.89
N LEU A 165 14.94 5.56 1.47
CA LEU A 165 14.97 4.28 0.76
C LEU A 165 13.55 3.72 0.64
N TYR A 166 13.05 3.60 -0.59
CA TYR A 166 11.85 2.85 -0.94
C TYR A 166 12.24 1.39 -1.19
N PHE A 167 11.99 0.53 -0.21
CA PHE A 167 12.31 -0.89 -0.23
C PHE A 167 11.03 -1.68 -0.51
N ALA A 168 10.85 -2.10 -1.78
CA ALA A 168 9.60 -2.69 -2.25
C ALA A 168 9.82 -4.12 -2.74
N THR A 169 9.30 -5.11 -2.00
CA THR A 169 9.41 -6.52 -2.40
C THR A 169 8.38 -6.89 -3.47
N SER A 170 8.64 -7.97 -4.22
CA SER A 170 7.61 -8.63 -5.04
C SER A 170 6.93 -9.77 -4.30
N ASP A 171 7.44 -10.18 -3.16
CA ASP A 171 6.77 -11.12 -2.28
C ASP A 171 5.75 -10.38 -1.37
N PRO A 172 4.65 -11.05 -1.00
CA PRO A 172 4.21 -12.39 -1.35
C PRO A 172 3.27 -12.47 -2.57
N HIS A 173 3.46 -11.65 -3.60
CA HIS A 173 2.67 -11.72 -4.85
C HIS A 173 2.73 -13.12 -5.47
N ARG A 174 1.62 -13.55 -6.09
CA ARG A 174 1.55 -14.82 -6.83
C ARG A 174 2.61 -14.92 -7.94
N GLY A 175 2.93 -16.14 -8.31
CA GLY A 175 3.90 -16.46 -9.34
C GLY A 175 5.20 -16.99 -8.76
N GLY A 176 5.82 -17.90 -9.43
CA GLY A 176 7.10 -18.51 -9.05
C GLY A 176 7.43 -19.71 -9.92
N GLY A 177 8.72 -20.04 -10.02
CA GLY A 177 9.23 -21.10 -10.87
C GLY A 177 9.05 -20.80 -12.36
N ASP A 178 9.85 -21.48 -13.15
CA ASP A 178 9.68 -21.48 -14.61
C ASP A 178 8.79 -22.63 -15.02
N ASP A 179 7.62 -22.33 -15.57
CA ASP A 179 6.71 -23.32 -16.14
C ASP A 179 6.17 -22.83 -17.48
N ALA A 180 6.75 -23.37 -18.55
CA ALA A 180 6.38 -23.02 -19.93
C ALA A 180 4.92 -23.37 -20.30
N SER A 181 4.23 -24.20 -19.50
CA SER A 181 2.81 -24.51 -19.69
C SER A 181 1.88 -23.39 -19.21
N TYR A 182 2.40 -22.44 -18.43
CA TYR A 182 1.64 -21.29 -17.93
C TYR A 182 1.88 -20.04 -18.79
N PRO A 183 0.85 -19.26 -19.09
CA PRO A 183 1.01 -17.97 -19.74
C PRO A 183 1.97 -17.08 -18.93
N GLY A 184 3.06 -16.63 -19.55
CA GLY A 184 4.10 -15.84 -18.87
C GLY A 184 5.11 -16.64 -18.06
N GLY A 185 5.05 -17.98 -18.05
CA GLY A 185 6.05 -18.84 -17.42
C GLY A 185 6.00 -18.90 -15.89
N HIS A 186 4.91 -18.42 -15.26
CA HIS A 186 4.80 -18.36 -13.80
C HIS A 186 3.67 -19.24 -13.28
N LYS A 187 3.93 -19.98 -12.21
CA LYS A 187 2.89 -20.74 -11.49
C LYS A 187 2.17 -19.86 -10.46
N PRO A 188 0.88 -19.54 -10.63
CA PRO A 188 0.19 -18.60 -9.76
C PRO A 188 0.00 -19.09 -8.32
N ASN A 189 0.09 -20.39 -8.08
CA ASN A 189 -0.04 -21.01 -6.76
C ASN A 189 1.27 -21.08 -5.98
N PHE A 190 2.41 -20.66 -6.52
CA PHE A 190 3.73 -20.74 -5.84
C PHE A 190 4.12 -19.49 -5.04
N PHE A 191 3.44 -18.39 -5.17
CA PHE A 191 3.71 -17.15 -4.39
C PHE A 191 5.20 -16.76 -4.33
N GLY A 192 5.88 -16.78 -5.47
CA GLY A 192 7.30 -16.46 -5.56
C GLY A 192 8.25 -17.55 -5.09
N ASN A 193 7.75 -18.66 -4.58
CA ASN A 193 8.59 -19.77 -4.14
C ASN A 193 9.19 -20.52 -5.31
N LEU A 194 10.43 -20.95 -5.14
CA LEU A 194 11.12 -21.76 -6.16
C LEU A 194 10.60 -23.20 -6.18
N PRO A 195 10.61 -23.88 -7.34
CA PRO A 195 10.20 -25.27 -7.42
C PRO A 195 11.16 -26.20 -6.66
N ASN A 196 10.69 -27.43 -6.40
CA ASN A 196 11.50 -28.51 -5.78
C ASN A 196 12.14 -28.13 -4.43
N LYS A 197 11.46 -27.25 -3.65
CA LYS A 197 11.97 -26.74 -2.37
C LYS A 197 13.35 -26.08 -2.44
N ALA A 198 13.69 -25.50 -3.62
CA ALA A 198 14.89 -24.71 -3.74
C ALA A 198 14.78 -23.43 -2.91
N ALA A 199 15.92 -22.91 -2.46
CA ALA A 199 16.02 -21.67 -1.71
C ALA A 199 16.64 -20.56 -2.55
N TYR A 200 16.24 -19.31 -2.29
CA TYR A 200 17.00 -18.15 -2.77
C TYR A 200 18.32 -18.05 -2.01
N GLU A 201 19.33 -17.49 -2.68
CA GLU A 201 20.67 -17.32 -2.07
C GLU A 201 20.59 -16.60 -0.72
N GLY A 202 21.17 -17.22 0.30
CA GLY A 202 21.26 -16.68 1.66
C GLY A 202 19.95 -16.70 2.45
N VAL A 203 18.87 -17.25 1.89
CA VAL A 203 17.55 -17.37 2.57
C VAL A 203 17.40 -18.77 3.16
N ASP A 204 16.93 -18.83 4.40
CA ASP A 204 16.50 -20.06 5.05
C ASP A 204 15.02 -20.28 4.74
N GLU A 205 14.71 -21.23 3.84
CA GLU A 205 13.32 -21.50 3.45
C GLU A 205 12.55 -22.21 4.56
N VAL A 206 11.38 -21.67 4.89
CA VAL A 206 10.46 -22.21 5.89
C VAL A 206 9.24 -22.79 5.20
N PHE A 207 8.98 -24.09 5.42
CA PHE A 207 7.84 -24.77 4.84
C PHE A 207 6.72 -24.93 5.87
N PHE A 208 5.51 -24.58 5.47
CA PHE A 208 4.32 -24.67 6.31
C PHE A 208 3.52 -25.93 5.97
N ASP A 209 2.97 -26.58 6.99
CA ASP A 209 2.05 -27.71 6.83
C ASP A 209 0.66 -27.17 6.43
N PRO A 210 0.15 -27.48 5.23
CA PRO A 210 -1.17 -27.00 4.81
C PRO A 210 -2.30 -27.35 5.78
N ASN A 211 -2.20 -28.48 6.47
CA ASN A 211 -3.23 -28.92 7.42
C ASN A 211 -3.31 -28.05 8.69
N LYS A 212 -2.27 -27.28 8.98
CA LYS A 212 -2.18 -26.40 10.15
C LYS A 212 -2.43 -24.93 9.83
N ILE A 213 -2.59 -24.58 8.55
CA ILE A 213 -2.84 -23.20 8.12
C ILE A 213 -4.28 -22.80 8.48
N PRO A 214 -4.49 -21.68 9.20
CA PRO A 214 -5.83 -21.11 9.37
C PRO A 214 -6.32 -20.57 8.03
N VAL A 215 -7.53 -20.98 7.63
CA VAL A 215 -8.18 -20.49 6.42
C VAL A 215 -9.06 -19.30 6.81
N PRO A 216 -8.83 -18.09 6.24
CA PRO A 216 -9.72 -16.95 6.48
C PRO A 216 -11.14 -17.25 6.00
N PRO A 217 -12.19 -16.75 6.69
CA PRO A 217 -13.59 -17.07 6.35
C PRO A 217 -14.04 -16.70 4.93
N PHE A 218 -13.38 -15.74 4.29
CA PHE A 218 -13.67 -15.36 2.91
C PHE A 218 -13.10 -16.34 1.87
N LEU A 219 -12.31 -17.33 2.28
CA LEU A 219 -11.78 -18.41 1.42
C LEU A 219 -12.49 -19.74 1.71
N PRO A 220 -12.60 -20.62 0.72
CA PRO A 220 -13.08 -21.97 0.93
C PRO A 220 -12.03 -22.79 1.69
N ASP A 221 -12.45 -23.54 2.70
CA ASP A 221 -11.54 -24.45 3.40
C ASP A 221 -11.39 -25.77 2.62
N THR A 222 -10.45 -25.77 1.69
CA THR A 222 -10.15 -26.89 0.79
C THR A 222 -8.65 -27.17 0.77
N PRO A 223 -8.23 -28.37 0.31
CA PRO A 223 -6.81 -28.70 0.14
C PRO A 223 -6.06 -27.68 -0.72
N GLU A 224 -6.68 -27.16 -1.79
CA GLU A 224 -6.12 -26.17 -2.69
C GLU A 224 -5.85 -24.85 -1.96
N SER A 225 -6.84 -24.34 -1.22
CA SER A 225 -6.70 -23.11 -0.43
C SER A 225 -5.61 -23.22 0.62
N ARG A 226 -5.58 -24.33 1.35
CA ARG A 226 -4.59 -24.60 2.39
C ARG A 226 -3.18 -24.70 1.80
N SER A 227 -3.04 -25.34 0.64
CA SER A 227 -1.77 -25.43 -0.08
C SER A 227 -1.28 -24.07 -0.55
N GLU A 228 -2.13 -23.26 -1.18
CA GLU A 228 -1.78 -21.92 -1.63
C GLU A 228 -1.45 -20.99 -0.45
N LEU A 229 -2.20 -21.06 0.65
CA LEU A 229 -1.89 -20.31 1.87
C LEU A 229 -0.54 -20.72 2.48
N ALA A 230 -0.20 -22.02 2.50
CA ALA A 230 1.10 -22.48 2.96
C ALA A 230 2.25 -21.87 2.14
N HIS A 231 2.09 -21.78 0.82
CA HIS A 231 3.03 -21.11 -0.08
C HIS A 231 3.10 -19.59 0.16
N TYR A 232 1.97 -18.97 0.45
CA TYR A 232 1.89 -17.55 0.80
C TYR A 232 2.64 -17.26 2.11
N TYR A 233 2.43 -18.04 3.18
CA TYR A 233 3.16 -17.88 4.45
C TYR A 233 4.67 -18.11 4.30
N GLN A 234 5.09 -19.01 3.44
CA GLN A 234 6.51 -19.21 3.10
C GLN A 234 7.12 -17.93 2.52
N SER A 235 6.44 -17.28 1.59
CA SER A 235 6.87 -15.99 1.04
C SER A 235 6.95 -14.89 2.09
N CYS A 236 5.96 -14.81 2.99
CA CYS A 236 5.96 -13.84 4.08
C CYS A 236 7.16 -14.04 5.04
N ALA A 237 7.48 -15.29 5.40
CA ALA A 237 8.64 -15.61 6.24
C ALA A 237 9.98 -15.22 5.56
N ARG A 238 10.06 -15.30 4.23
CA ARG A 238 11.22 -14.86 3.46
C ARG A 238 11.41 -13.34 3.50
N ILE A 239 10.32 -12.57 3.45
CA ILE A 239 10.38 -11.11 3.60
C ILE A 239 10.95 -10.72 4.97
N ASP A 240 10.51 -11.38 6.03
CA ASP A 240 10.95 -11.09 7.40
C ASP A 240 12.47 -11.21 7.57
N GLN A 241 13.11 -12.20 6.91
CA GLN A 241 14.56 -12.34 6.90
C GLN A 241 15.27 -11.15 6.24
N GLY A 242 14.67 -10.56 5.21
CA GLY A 242 15.19 -9.34 4.59
C GLY A 242 15.07 -8.12 5.51
N ILE A 243 13.98 -8.02 6.25
CA ILE A 243 13.78 -6.97 7.25
C ILE A 243 14.77 -7.13 8.42
N ALA A 244 15.03 -8.36 8.86
CA ALA A 244 16.08 -8.66 9.85
C ALA A 244 17.44 -8.15 9.39
N GLU A 245 17.82 -8.39 8.12
CA GLU A 245 19.08 -7.93 7.57
C GLU A 245 19.14 -6.38 7.46
N LEU A 246 18.04 -5.71 7.07
CA LEU A 246 17.96 -4.24 7.10
C LEU A 246 18.17 -3.68 8.50
N ILE A 247 17.49 -4.22 9.50
CA ILE A 247 17.63 -3.80 10.90
C ILE A 247 19.06 -4.00 11.38
N LYS A 248 19.67 -5.13 11.03
CA LYS A 248 21.07 -5.44 11.37
C LYS A 248 22.03 -4.41 10.75
N ILE A 249 21.89 -4.11 9.45
CA ILE A 249 22.71 -3.10 8.76
C ILE A 249 22.59 -1.74 9.45
N LEU A 250 21.38 -1.31 9.78
CA LEU A 250 21.16 -0.04 10.47
C LEU A 250 21.81 0.01 11.87
N LYS A 251 21.73 -1.09 12.64
CA LYS A 251 22.34 -1.18 13.97
C LYS A 251 23.88 -1.20 13.89
N GLU A 252 24.45 -1.97 12.97
CA GLU A 252 25.91 -2.05 12.75
C GLU A 252 26.52 -0.73 12.25
N SER A 253 25.70 0.15 11.67
CA SER A 253 26.12 1.45 11.14
C SER A 253 25.73 2.65 12.02
N ASP A 254 25.24 2.43 13.23
CA ASP A 254 24.74 3.47 14.15
C ASP A 254 23.66 4.38 13.55
N LEU A 255 22.86 3.83 12.58
CA LEU A 255 21.79 4.54 11.90
C LEU A 255 20.40 4.16 12.38
N TYR A 256 20.25 3.09 13.17
CA TYR A 256 18.93 2.60 13.61
C TYR A 256 18.16 3.69 14.39
N ASP A 257 18.81 4.39 15.32
CA ASP A 257 18.22 5.45 16.13
C ASP A 257 18.16 6.82 15.43
N LYS A 258 18.50 6.85 14.15
CA LYS A 258 18.40 8.03 13.27
C LYS A 258 17.44 7.78 12.09
N THR A 259 16.78 6.61 12.03
CA THR A 259 15.98 6.19 10.89
C THR A 259 14.52 5.93 11.28
N LEU A 260 13.59 6.61 10.62
CA LEU A 260 12.19 6.24 10.60
C LEU A 260 12.03 4.99 9.74
N ILE A 261 11.42 3.95 10.30
CA ILE A 261 11.11 2.72 9.55
C ILE A 261 9.59 2.58 9.49
N VAL A 262 9.05 2.51 8.28
CA VAL A 262 7.63 2.25 8.02
C VAL A 262 7.52 0.94 7.26
N PHE A 263 6.66 0.05 7.74
CA PHE A 263 6.34 -1.22 7.11
C PHE A 263 4.85 -1.27 6.77
N THR A 264 4.53 -1.60 5.52
CA THR A 264 3.17 -1.86 5.05
C THR A 264 3.18 -2.77 3.83
N SER A 265 1.99 -3.16 3.35
CA SER A 265 1.76 -3.77 2.03
C SER A 265 1.08 -2.78 1.11
N ASP A 266 1.16 -2.99 -0.21
CA ASP A 266 0.40 -2.18 -1.15
C ASP A 266 -1.12 -2.49 -1.13
N HIS A 267 -1.52 -3.72 -0.86
CA HIS A 267 -2.91 -4.15 -0.57
C HIS A 267 -2.92 -5.57 0.04
N GLY A 268 -4.12 -6.14 0.23
CA GLY A 268 -4.30 -7.48 0.79
C GLY A 268 -3.91 -8.61 -0.16
N MET A 269 -3.97 -9.85 0.36
CA MET A 269 -3.46 -11.06 -0.29
C MET A 269 -4.08 -11.35 -1.66
N ALA A 270 -3.33 -12.02 -2.52
CA ALA A 270 -3.73 -12.35 -3.89
C ALA A 270 -4.67 -13.57 -3.95
N PHE A 271 -5.87 -13.41 -3.40
CA PHE A 271 -6.98 -14.36 -3.50
C PHE A 271 -8.24 -13.65 -3.96
N ALA A 272 -9.14 -14.38 -4.62
CA ALA A 272 -10.47 -13.86 -4.91
C ALA A 272 -11.18 -13.46 -3.60
N GLY A 273 -11.91 -12.35 -3.61
CA GLY A 273 -12.47 -11.76 -2.38
C GLY A 273 -11.53 -10.79 -1.65
N ALA A 274 -10.24 -10.71 -2.04
CA ALA A 274 -9.27 -9.76 -1.51
C ALA A 274 -8.71 -8.85 -2.60
N LYS A 275 -7.60 -9.21 -3.23
CA LYS A 275 -7.02 -8.45 -4.36
C LYS A 275 -8.08 -8.13 -5.43
N THR A 276 -7.99 -6.94 -6.03
CA THR A 276 -8.93 -6.39 -7.03
C THR A 276 -10.34 -6.06 -6.53
N THR A 277 -10.60 -6.20 -5.23
CA THR A 277 -11.89 -5.84 -4.61
C THR A 277 -11.76 -4.63 -3.70
N VAL A 278 -12.90 -4.15 -3.19
CA VAL A 278 -12.95 -3.15 -2.11
C VAL A 278 -13.45 -3.75 -0.79
N PHE A 279 -13.41 -5.07 -0.66
CA PHE A 279 -13.69 -5.77 0.58
C PHE A 279 -12.57 -5.56 1.62
N GLU A 280 -12.88 -5.82 2.89
CA GLU A 280 -11.94 -5.71 4.00
C GLU A 280 -10.64 -6.48 3.74
N ALA A 281 -10.75 -7.72 3.25
CA ALA A 281 -9.60 -8.58 2.96
C ALA A 281 -8.65 -8.02 1.88
N GLY A 282 -9.17 -7.19 0.97
CA GLY A 282 -8.36 -6.51 -0.06
C GLY A 282 -7.75 -5.19 0.40
N LEU A 283 -8.43 -4.49 1.32
CA LEU A 283 -8.03 -3.14 1.73
C LEU A 283 -7.26 -3.10 3.04
N HIS A 284 -7.52 -4.00 4.01
CA HIS A 284 -6.85 -4.03 5.29
C HIS A 284 -5.43 -4.54 5.15
N VAL A 285 -4.45 -3.70 5.49
CA VAL A 285 -3.02 -3.95 5.34
C VAL A 285 -2.29 -3.86 6.68
N PRO A 286 -1.15 -4.55 6.85
CA PRO A 286 -0.30 -4.30 7.99
C PRO A 286 0.29 -2.88 7.92
N PHE A 287 0.43 -2.22 9.06
CA PHE A 287 1.05 -0.90 9.12
C PHE A 287 1.76 -0.68 10.46
N ILE A 288 3.07 -0.55 10.39
CA ILE A 288 3.94 -0.38 11.56
C ILE A 288 4.84 0.81 11.31
N VAL A 289 4.96 1.69 12.30
CA VAL A 289 5.84 2.85 12.25
C VAL A 289 6.78 2.84 13.44
N ARG A 290 8.06 2.62 13.19
CA ARG A 290 9.12 2.83 14.17
C ARG A 290 9.73 4.21 13.97
N ASN A 291 9.33 5.18 14.81
CA ASN A 291 9.90 6.52 14.80
C ASN A 291 11.02 6.62 15.86
N PRO A 292 12.27 6.92 15.50
CA PRO A 292 13.37 6.98 16.46
C PRO A 292 13.17 8.04 17.55
N TYR A 293 12.42 9.08 17.26
CA TYR A 293 12.17 10.22 18.18
C TYR A 293 10.90 10.06 19.02
N GLU A 294 10.08 9.02 18.79
CA GLU A 294 8.95 8.70 19.65
C GLU A 294 9.42 7.93 20.88
N LYS A 295 9.00 8.41 22.07
CA LYS A 295 9.42 7.82 23.34
C LYS A 295 8.59 6.61 23.75
N LYS A 296 7.33 6.57 23.31
CA LYS A 296 6.42 5.46 23.64
C LYS A 296 6.57 4.37 22.58
N ARG A 297 6.87 3.17 23.05
CA ARG A 297 7.10 1.98 22.20
C ARG A 297 6.04 0.93 22.45
N GLY A 298 5.87 0.01 21.48
CA GLY A 298 4.94 -1.10 21.58
C GLY A 298 3.48 -0.67 21.68
N ILE A 299 3.11 0.41 21.01
CA ILE A 299 1.76 0.96 21.07
C ILE A 299 0.90 0.36 19.96
N GLU A 300 -0.17 -0.33 20.32
CA GLU A 300 -1.25 -0.66 19.40
C GLU A 300 -2.21 0.53 19.28
N SER A 301 -2.29 1.12 18.09
CA SER A 301 -3.19 2.22 17.77
C SER A 301 -4.41 1.73 17.00
N TYR A 302 -5.60 2.17 17.42
CA TYR A 302 -6.86 1.91 16.74
C TYR A 302 -7.32 3.09 15.87
N ALA A 303 -6.48 4.11 15.71
CA ALA A 303 -6.71 5.17 14.75
C ALA A 303 -6.83 4.58 13.33
N MET A 304 -7.84 5.04 12.61
CA MET A 304 -8.09 4.62 11.23
C MET A 304 -7.21 5.47 10.29
N ILE A 305 -6.30 4.82 9.57
CA ILE A 305 -5.36 5.48 8.65
C ILE A 305 -5.47 4.90 7.23
N SER A 306 -5.02 5.69 6.27
CA SER A 306 -5.12 5.42 4.84
C SER A 306 -3.74 5.45 4.17
N HIS A 307 -3.59 4.76 3.06
CA HIS A 307 -2.41 4.90 2.20
C HIS A 307 -2.21 6.33 1.68
N ALA A 308 -3.28 7.11 1.55
CA ALA A 308 -3.17 8.52 1.17
C ALA A 308 -2.39 9.36 2.21
N ASP A 309 -2.34 8.91 3.48
CA ASP A 309 -1.65 9.57 4.58
C ASP A 309 -0.13 9.38 4.54
N ILE A 310 0.38 8.40 3.78
CA ILE A 310 1.80 8.02 3.81
C ILE A 310 2.68 9.17 3.34
N THR A 311 2.41 9.69 2.14
CA THR A 311 3.22 10.79 1.58
C THR A 311 3.23 12.03 2.48
N PRO A 312 2.09 12.62 2.92
CA PRO A 312 2.13 13.77 3.82
C PRO A 312 2.83 13.45 5.15
N SER A 313 2.75 12.23 5.67
CA SER A 313 3.43 11.84 6.91
C SER A 313 4.95 11.77 6.75
N LEU A 314 5.46 11.20 5.67
CA LEU A 314 6.90 11.14 5.41
C LEU A 314 7.48 12.51 5.11
N VAL A 315 6.73 13.37 4.40
CA VAL A 315 7.09 14.78 4.17
C VAL A 315 7.06 15.58 5.48
N ASP A 316 6.13 15.27 6.38
CA ASP A 316 6.06 15.88 7.73
C ASP A 316 7.23 15.45 8.61
N PHE A 317 7.57 14.16 8.63
CA PHE A 317 8.76 13.67 9.33
C PHE A 317 10.04 14.35 8.85
N ALA A 318 10.15 14.57 7.54
CA ALA A 318 11.24 15.32 6.93
C ALA A 318 11.20 16.82 7.24
N GLN A 319 10.21 17.32 8.00
CA GLN A 319 9.97 18.74 8.30
C GLN A 319 9.72 19.60 7.05
N ALA A 320 9.30 18.97 5.94
CA ALA A 320 9.05 19.60 4.65
C ALA A 320 7.56 19.85 4.36
N LEU A 321 6.64 19.47 5.27
CA LEU A 321 5.19 19.68 5.13
C LEU A 321 4.75 21.04 5.70
N ASP A 322 4.02 21.83 4.91
CA ASP A 322 3.15 22.91 5.37
C ASP A 322 1.80 22.28 5.78
N ARG A 323 1.61 22.09 7.08
CA ARG A 323 0.42 21.41 7.62
C ARG A 323 -0.88 22.17 7.40
N GLU A 324 -0.84 23.51 7.36
CA GLU A 324 -2.05 24.32 7.16
C GLU A 324 -2.58 24.16 5.74
N LYS A 325 -1.69 24.10 4.76
CA LYS A 325 -2.04 23.92 3.35
C LYS A 325 -2.06 22.46 2.89
N ASN A 326 -1.60 21.56 3.75
CA ASN A 326 -1.39 20.15 3.46
C ASN A 326 -0.60 19.91 2.14
N GLN A 327 0.51 20.63 2.00
CA GLN A 327 1.37 20.61 0.81
C GLN A 327 2.85 20.73 1.21
N PRO A 328 3.83 20.42 0.32
CA PRO A 328 5.24 20.67 0.58
C PRO A 328 5.52 22.16 0.89
N LYS A 329 6.35 22.47 1.88
CA LYS A 329 6.78 23.86 2.22
C LYS A 329 7.41 24.56 1.02
N ASN A 330 8.30 23.86 0.33
CA ASN A 330 8.95 24.33 -0.89
C ASN A 330 8.19 23.80 -2.12
N PHE A 331 6.88 24.10 -2.18
CA PHE A 331 6.03 23.62 -3.25
C PHE A 331 6.52 24.12 -4.62
N VAL A 332 6.87 23.17 -5.48
CA VAL A 332 7.31 23.44 -6.85
C VAL A 332 6.17 23.05 -7.79
N LYS A 333 5.68 24.01 -8.55
CA LYS A 333 4.64 23.75 -9.57
C LYS A 333 5.13 22.75 -10.61
N ALA A 334 4.23 21.93 -11.11
CA ALA A 334 4.55 20.90 -12.10
C ALA A 334 5.31 21.43 -13.32
N ASP A 335 4.97 22.61 -13.81
CA ASP A 335 5.59 23.25 -14.98
C ASP A 335 7.11 23.41 -14.84
N ALA A 336 7.61 23.56 -13.61
CA ALA A 336 9.05 23.71 -13.35
C ALA A 336 9.85 22.41 -13.56
N TYR A 337 9.17 21.26 -13.53
CA TYR A 337 9.81 19.97 -13.78
C TYR A 337 9.90 19.61 -15.27
N TRP A 338 9.12 20.28 -16.13
CA TRP A 338 9.00 19.91 -17.54
C TRP A 338 9.63 20.94 -18.46
N LYS A 339 10.49 20.49 -19.36
CA LYS A 339 11.10 21.35 -20.38
C LYS A 339 10.09 21.80 -21.43
N ASN A 340 9.08 20.98 -21.71
CA ASN A 340 8.01 21.26 -22.68
C ASN A 340 6.68 21.46 -21.95
N LYS A 341 6.21 22.68 -21.85
CA LYS A 341 4.95 23.05 -21.20
C LYS A 341 3.71 22.47 -21.89
N ASP A 342 3.77 22.23 -23.20
CA ASP A 342 2.66 21.62 -23.93
C ASP A 342 2.38 20.19 -23.48
N TYR A 343 3.42 19.50 -23.01
CA TYR A 343 3.30 18.16 -22.46
C TYR A 343 2.49 18.15 -21.16
N VAL A 344 2.75 19.08 -20.27
CA VAL A 344 2.01 19.24 -19.01
C VAL A 344 0.57 19.67 -19.28
N ALA A 345 0.36 20.60 -20.23
CA ALA A 345 -0.97 21.08 -20.58
C ALA A 345 -1.85 19.99 -21.20
N LYS A 346 -1.28 19.11 -22.05
CA LYS A 346 -2.00 17.98 -22.66
C LYS A 346 -2.47 16.95 -21.63
N ASP A 347 -1.75 16.80 -20.53
CA ASP A 347 -2.07 15.84 -19.47
C ASP A 347 -2.97 16.43 -18.37
N ASN A 348 -3.25 17.71 -18.44
CA ASN A 348 -4.07 18.41 -17.46
C ASN A 348 -5.57 18.25 -17.77
N ARG A 349 -6.05 17.01 -17.72
CA ARG A 349 -7.43 16.63 -17.99
C ARG A 349 -8.37 17.09 -16.88
N GLY A 350 -8.68 18.36 -16.84
CA GLY A 350 -9.60 18.93 -15.87
C GLY A 350 -9.03 20.11 -15.10
N HIS A 351 -7.84 20.58 -15.45
CA HIS A 351 -7.27 21.87 -15.07
C HIS A 351 -7.20 22.16 -13.56
N ARG A 352 -7.08 21.12 -12.71
CA ARG A 352 -6.93 21.35 -11.28
C ARG A 352 -5.47 21.28 -10.88
N PRO A 353 -4.95 22.28 -10.19
CA PRO A 353 -3.61 22.23 -9.65
C PRO A 353 -3.56 21.16 -8.57
N TYR A 354 -2.60 20.23 -8.65
CA TYR A 354 -2.26 19.33 -7.57
C TYR A 354 -1.46 20.12 -6.53
N THR A 355 -2.16 20.71 -5.57
CA THR A 355 -1.57 21.64 -4.59
C THR A 355 -1.61 21.10 -3.16
N SER A 356 -2.45 20.11 -2.87
CA SER A 356 -2.58 19.52 -1.55
C SER A 356 -2.77 18.02 -1.62
N TYR A 357 -2.33 17.32 -0.58
CA TYR A 357 -2.57 15.90 -0.38
C TYR A 357 -4.03 15.62 -0.04
N HIS A 358 -4.51 14.41 -0.33
CA HIS A 358 -5.83 13.94 0.10
C HIS A 358 -5.82 13.32 1.50
N GLY A 359 -4.68 12.79 1.92
CA GLY A 359 -4.48 12.24 3.25
C GLY A 359 -3.85 13.26 4.19
N ASP A 360 -3.80 12.91 5.48
CA ASP A 360 -3.25 13.74 6.55
C ASP A 360 -2.06 13.05 7.23
N SER A 361 -1.18 13.85 7.86
CA SER A 361 -0.03 13.30 8.57
C SER A 361 -0.43 12.55 9.83
N TRP A 362 -0.04 11.27 9.94
CA TRP A 362 -0.18 10.47 11.15
C TRP A 362 0.98 10.68 12.15
N ILE A 363 1.99 11.50 11.85
CA ILE A 363 3.10 11.79 12.78
C ILE A 363 2.60 12.26 14.16
N PRO A 364 1.59 13.16 14.26
CA PRO A 364 1.11 13.64 15.56
C PRO A 364 0.42 12.58 16.43
N ILE A 365 0.01 11.46 15.87
CA ILE A 365 -0.73 10.41 16.58
C ILE A 365 0.12 9.19 16.94
N LEU A 366 1.39 9.15 16.53
CA LEU A 366 2.31 8.08 16.93
C LEU A 366 2.43 8.00 18.46
N GLY A 367 2.61 6.80 18.98
CA GLY A 367 2.70 6.54 20.42
C GLY A 367 1.39 6.75 21.20
N LYS A 368 0.24 6.89 20.53
CA LYS A 368 -1.07 7.14 21.14
C LYS A 368 -2.06 6.01 20.81
N LYS A 369 -2.42 5.21 21.82
CA LYS A 369 -3.36 4.09 21.68
C LYS A 369 -4.76 4.53 21.19
N ASN A 370 -5.29 5.59 21.77
CA ASN A 370 -6.67 6.06 21.56
C ASN A 370 -6.73 7.36 20.74
N ALA A 371 -5.78 7.55 19.81
CA ALA A 371 -5.86 8.70 18.92
C ALA A 371 -6.99 8.51 17.90
N SER A 372 -7.65 9.61 17.53
CA SER A 372 -8.48 9.69 16.33
C SER A 372 -7.66 10.25 15.17
N HIS A 373 -7.92 9.80 13.95
CA HIS A 373 -7.32 10.33 12.72
C HIS A 373 -8.41 10.53 11.66
N HIS A 374 -8.86 9.45 11.01
CA HIS A 374 -10.04 9.52 10.14
C HIS A 374 -11.28 8.92 10.81
N GLU A 375 -12.44 9.57 10.61
CA GLU A 375 -13.74 9.02 11.00
C GLU A 375 -14.39 8.23 9.87
N THR A 376 -13.98 8.52 8.63
CA THR A 376 -14.53 7.90 7.42
C THR A 376 -13.39 7.59 6.45
N MET A 377 -13.42 6.39 5.90
CA MET A 377 -12.48 5.92 4.88
C MET A 377 -13.17 5.77 3.53
N PHE A 378 -12.39 5.99 2.48
CA PHE A 378 -12.84 5.84 1.10
C PHE A 378 -11.81 5.04 0.31
N ALA A 379 -12.31 4.14 -0.54
CA ALA A 379 -11.48 3.40 -1.48
C ALA A 379 -12.21 3.21 -2.80
N SER A 380 -11.45 2.86 -3.83
CA SER A 380 -11.98 2.64 -5.17
C SER A 380 -11.21 1.56 -5.89
N HIS A 381 -11.88 0.87 -6.78
CA HIS A 381 -11.27 0.05 -7.82
C HIS A 381 -11.82 0.50 -9.17
N THR A 382 -11.02 0.44 -10.23
CA THR A 382 -11.52 0.76 -11.57
C THR A 382 -11.02 -0.25 -12.60
N PHE A 383 -9.70 -0.44 -12.65
CA PHE A 383 -9.02 -1.43 -13.47
C PHE A 383 -7.97 -2.15 -12.63
N HIS A 384 -7.69 -3.39 -12.99
CA HIS A 384 -6.42 -4.04 -12.64
C HIS A 384 -5.59 -4.17 -13.93
N GLU A 385 -5.87 -5.18 -14.73
CA GLU A 385 -5.43 -5.25 -16.12
C GLU A 385 -6.37 -4.42 -17.01
N ILE A 386 -5.97 -4.12 -18.24
CA ILE A 386 -6.80 -3.30 -19.15
C ILE A 386 -8.16 -3.95 -19.47
N THR A 387 -8.23 -5.27 -19.41
CA THR A 387 -9.44 -6.07 -19.63
C THR A 387 -10.35 -6.15 -18.41
N MET A 388 -9.88 -5.72 -17.24
CA MET A 388 -10.61 -5.77 -15.98
C MET A 388 -11.27 -4.43 -15.64
N TYR A 389 -12.20 -3.97 -16.46
CA TYR A 389 -13.01 -2.80 -16.13
C TYR A 389 -14.19 -3.21 -15.27
N TYR A 390 -14.09 -2.92 -13.96
CA TYR A 390 -15.20 -3.09 -13.03
C TYR A 390 -15.10 -2.01 -11.92
N PRO A 391 -15.58 -0.78 -12.21
CA PRO A 391 -15.46 0.31 -11.26
C PRO A 391 -16.32 0.07 -10.02
N MET A 392 -15.66 0.13 -8.87
CA MET A 392 -16.28 0.07 -7.54
C MET A 392 -15.86 1.29 -6.74
N ARG A 393 -16.77 1.74 -5.85
CA ARG A 393 -16.48 2.78 -4.85
C ARG A 393 -16.97 2.31 -3.51
N THR A 394 -16.23 2.63 -2.47
CA THR A 394 -16.63 2.29 -1.11
C THR A 394 -16.40 3.44 -0.16
N VAL A 395 -17.27 3.51 0.84
CA VAL A 395 -17.13 4.37 2.01
C VAL A 395 -17.37 3.54 3.27
N TRP A 396 -16.55 3.79 4.29
CA TRP A 396 -16.65 3.12 5.57
C TRP A 396 -16.52 4.14 6.70
N ASP A 397 -17.49 4.15 7.65
CA ASP A 397 -17.55 5.09 8.78
C ASP A 397 -17.20 4.44 10.13
N GLY A 398 -16.53 3.30 10.08
CA GLY A 398 -16.14 2.55 11.27
C GLY A 398 -17.19 1.55 11.75
N LYS A 399 -18.46 1.71 11.40
CA LYS A 399 -19.54 0.77 11.70
C LYS A 399 -20.16 0.18 10.44
N TYR A 400 -20.54 1.02 9.51
CA TYR A 400 -21.12 0.59 8.24
C TYR A 400 -20.18 0.82 7.09
N LYS A 401 -20.17 -0.12 6.14
CA LYS A 401 -19.45 -0.03 4.88
C LYS A 401 -20.41 -0.19 3.72
N LEU A 402 -20.42 0.80 2.83
CA LEU A 402 -21.17 0.77 1.58
C LEU A 402 -20.20 0.49 0.43
N ILE A 403 -20.54 -0.47 -0.42
CA ILE A 403 -19.89 -0.70 -1.71
C ILE A 403 -20.89 -0.36 -2.81
N TRP A 404 -20.48 0.42 -3.78
CA TRP A 404 -21.20 0.69 -5.01
C TRP A 404 -20.46 0.04 -6.17
N ASN A 405 -21.06 -1.01 -6.74
CA ASN A 405 -20.61 -1.70 -7.95
C ASN A 405 -21.20 -0.99 -9.17
N ILE A 406 -20.46 -0.06 -9.75
CA ILE A 406 -20.94 0.80 -10.83
C ILE A 406 -21.25 -0.02 -12.09
N ALA A 407 -20.49 -1.10 -12.33
CA ALA A 407 -20.68 -2.00 -13.46
C ALA A 407 -21.47 -3.27 -13.13
N SER A 408 -22.39 -3.22 -12.15
CA SER A 408 -23.15 -4.40 -11.65
C SER A 408 -23.96 -5.16 -12.70
N GLY A 409 -24.18 -4.59 -13.88
CA GLY A 409 -24.79 -5.29 -15.01
C GLY A 409 -23.84 -6.18 -15.81
N LEU A 410 -22.56 -6.24 -15.43
CA LEU A 410 -21.53 -7.06 -16.07
C LEU A 410 -21.02 -8.12 -15.07
N PRO A 411 -20.65 -9.31 -15.55
CA PRO A 411 -19.91 -10.27 -14.72
C PRO A 411 -18.63 -9.66 -14.20
N TYR A 412 -18.31 -9.93 -12.93
CA TYR A 412 -17.06 -9.46 -12.33
C TYR A 412 -15.84 -10.12 -12.99
N PRO A 413 -14.92 -9.35 -13.58
CA PRO A 413 -13.73 -9.88 -14.23
C PRO A 413 -12.64 -10.21 -13.21
N PHE A 414 -11.73 -11.10 -13.59
CA PHE A 414 -10.63 -11.54 -12.74
C PHE A 414 -9.28 -11.04 -13.23
N ALA A 415 -8.37 -10.76 -12.31
CA ALA A 415 -6.95 -10.72 -12.61
C ALA A 415 -6.47 -12.11 -13.05
N SER A 416 -5.53 -12.15 -13.97
CA SER A 416 -5.05 -13.42 -14.55
C SER A 416 -4.48 -14.38 -13.51
N ASP A 417 -3.78 -13.86 -12.49
CA ASP A 417 -3.22 -14.63 -11.38
C ASP A 417 -4.29 -15.18 -10.42
N LEU A 418 -5.39 -14.45 -10.22
CA LEU A 418 -6.52 -14.91 -9.41
C LEU A 418 -7.36 -15.95 -10.16
N TRP A 419 -7.61 -15.72 -11.44
CA TRP A 419 -8.33 -16.67 -12.29
C TRP A 419 -7.62 -18.04 -12.35
N ALA A 420 -6.30 -18.02 -12.55
CA ALA A 420 -5.49 -19.24 -12.68
C ALA A 420 -5.21 -19.93 -11.32
N SER A 421 -5.64 -19.36 -10.18
CA SER A 421 -5.39 -19.96 -8.87
C SER A 421 -6.16 -21.27 -8.69
N SER A 422 -5.51 -22.27 -8.07
CA SER A 422 -6.17 -23.56 -7.79
C SER A 422 -7.32 -23.40 -6.81
N THR A 423 -7.24 -22.47 -5.85
CA THR A 423 -8.33 -22.15 -4.92
C THR A 423 -9.59 -21.71 -5.65
N TRP A 424 -9.47 -20.83 -6.67
CA TRP A 424 -10.61 -20.36 -7.44
C TRP A 424 -11.14 -21.45 -8.38
N GLN A 425 -10.26 -22.07 -9.17
CA GLN A 425 -10.65 -23.06 -10.17
C GLN A 425 -11.37 -24.27 -9.56
N ALA A 426 -10.90 -24.75 -8.40
CA ALA A 426 -11.53 -25.87 -7.71
C ALA A 426 -12.99 -25.59 -7.26
N GLN A 427 -13.37 -24.34 -7.05
CA GLN A 427 -14.77 -24.00 -6.74
C GLN A 427 -15.57 -23.72 -8.01
N LEU A 428 -14.98 -23.04 -9.00
CA LEU A 428 -15.61 -22.77 -10.30
C LEU A 428 -16.06 -24.06 -10.99
N GLU A 429 -15.22 -25.11 -10.97
CA GLU A 429 -15.55 -26.42 -11.53
C GLU A 429 -16.77 -27.11 -10.89
N LYS A 430 -17.13 -26.72 -9.64
CA LYS A 430 -18.32 -27.24 -8.95
C LYS A 430 -19.60 -26.50 -9.34
N GLY A 431 -19.49 -25.37 -10.06
CA GLY A 431 -20.62 -24.56 -10.54
C GLY A 431 -20.98 -23.38 -9.63
N ASP A 432 -22.00 -22.62 -10.07
CA ASP A 432 -22.37 -21.32 -9.49
C ASP A 432 -22.84 -21.37 -8.03
N ASP A 433 -23.41 -22.50 -7.60
CA ASP A 433 -23.87 -22.71 -6.23
C ASP A 433 -22.76 -23.10 -5.25
N ALA A 434 -21.54 -23.41 -5.76
CA ALA A 434 -20.40 -23.75 -4.92
C ALA A 434 -19.97 -22.56 -4.06
N LEU A 435 -19.65 -22.82 -2.79
CA LEU A 435 -19.25 -21.76 -1.88
C LEU A 435 -17.76 -21.43 -2.03
N TYR A 436 -17.49 -20.17 -2.26
CA TYR A 436 -16.16 -19.56 -2.10
C TYR A 436 -16.19 -18.73 -0.82
N GLY A 437 -15.68 -19.30 0.28
CA GLY A 437 -15.89 -18.74 1.62
C GLY A 437 -17.39 -18.72 2.00
N TYR A 438 -17.91 -17.56 2.26
CA TYR A 438 -19.33 -17.33 2.60
C TYR A 438 -20.20 -16.94 1.39
N MET A 439 -19.61 -16.70 0.24
CA MET A 439 -20.29 -16.25 -0.98
C MET A 439 -20.31 -17.39 -2.00
N SER A 440 -21.42 -17.57 -2.73
CA SER A 440 -21.43 -18.52 -3.84
C SER A 440 -20.59 -17.99 -5.02
N VAL A 441 -20.07 -18.88 -5.85
CA VAL A 441 -19.33 -18.54 -7.08
C VAL A 441 -20.16 -17.62 -7.96
N GLY A 442 -21.44 -17.94 -8.18
CA GLY A 442 -22.36 -17.10 -8.94
C GLY A 442 -22.54 -15.72 -8.33
N SER A 443 -22.77 -15.60 -7.00
CA SER A 443 -22.89 -14.31 -6.31
C SER A 443 -21.59 -13.49 -6.31
N TYR A 444 -20.45 -14.13 -6.38
CA TYR A 444 -19.16 -13.44 -6.50
C TYR A 444 -18.99 -12.82 -7.89
N ILE A 445 -19.48 -13.50 -8.93
CA ILE A 445 -19.41 -13.03 -10.32
C ILE A 445 -20.48 -11.99 -10.61
N ASP A 446 -21.73 -12.24 -10.20
CA ASP A 446 -22.90 -11.38 -10.46
C ASP A 446 -23.23 -10.55 -9.22
N ARG A 447 -22.56 -9.43 -9.06
CA ARG A 447 -22.69 -8.56 -7.88
C ARG A 447 -23.85 -7.58 -8.01
N PRO A 448 -24.58 -7.32 -6.90
CA PRO A 448 -25.60 -6.27 -6.88
C PRO A 448 -24.99 -4.88 -7.01
N ALA A 449 -25.79 -3.88 -7.43
CA ALA A 449 -25.34 -2.50 -7.54
C ALA A 449 -24.82 -1.93 -6.21
N PHE A 450 -25.49 -2.27 -5.10
CA PHE A 450 -25.11 -1.82 -3.76
C PHE A 450 -24.97 -2.98 -2.79
N GLU A 451 -23.91 -2.90 -1.99
CA GLU A 451 -23.69 -3.80 -0.87
C GLU A 451 -23.48 -2.93 0.38
N LEU A 452 -24.22 -3.24 1.45
CA LEU A 452 -24.12 -2.55 2.75
C LEU A 452 -23.81 -3.57 3.84
N TYR A 453 -22.78 -3.33 4.62
CA TYR A 453 -22.32 -4.24 5.65
C TYR A 453 -22.21 -3.55 7.01
N ASN A 454 -22.56 -4.25 8.10
CA ASN A 454 -22.22 -3.84 9.46
C ASN A 454 -20.91 -4.53 9.87
N VAL A 455 -19.79 -3.83 9.66
CA VAL A 455 -18.44 -4.38 9.85
C VAL A 455 -18.04 -4.51 11.33
N THR A 456 -18.82 -3.96 12.26
CA THR A 456 -18.60 -4.18 13.69
C THR A 456 -19.18 -5.50 14.20
N GLU A 457 -20.24 -5.98 13.56
CA GLU A 457 -20.85 -7.28 13.84
C GLU A 457 -20.15 -8.39 13.06
N ASN A 458 -19.81 -8.11 11.80
CA ASN A 458 -19.11 -9.05 10.93
C ASN A 458 -18.11 -8.33 10.02
N ARG A 459 -16.84 -8.38 10.42
CA ARG A 459 -15.73 -7.76 9.66
C ARG A 459 -15.48 -8.41 8.29
N TYR A 460 -16.02 -9.60 8.05
CA TYR A 460 -15.81 -10.31 6.79
C TYR A 460 -16.90 -10.03 5.73
N GLU A 461 -17.84 -9.11 6.04
CA GLU A 461 -18.79 -8.62 5.04
C GLU A 461 -19.70 -9.74 4.44
N GLU A 462 -20.16 -10.67 5.31
CA GLU A 462 -20.91 -11.86 4.88
C GLU A 462 -22.36 -11.55 4.52
N VAL A 463 -23.00 -10.59 5.21
CA VAL A 463 -24.43 -10.31 5.07
C VAL A 463 -24.67 -8.94 4.46
N ASN A 464 -25.11 -8.92 3.21
CA ASN A 464 -25.48 -7.68 2.53
C ASN A 464 -26.84 -7.16 3.03
N LEU A 465 -26.84 -5.98 3.66
CA LEU A 465 -28.02 -5.31 4.24
C LEU A 465 -28.68 -4.31 3.27
N ALA A 466 -28.15 -4.11 2.06
CA ALA A 466 -28.59 -3.05 1.16
C ALA A 466 -30.07 -3.19 0.71
N SER A 467 -30.60 -4.42 0.64
CA SER A 467 -31.99 -4.69 0.28
C SER A 467 -32.95 -4.73 1.49
N ASN A 468 -32.45 -4.69 2.73
CA ASN A 468 -33.29 -4.71 3.92
C ASN A 468 -33.86 -3.31 4.21
N PRO A 469 -35.18 -3.12 4.21
CA PRO A 469 -35.84 -1.82 4.43
C PRO A 469 -35.45 -1.13 5.75
N GLU A 470 -35.11 -1.89 6.79
CA GLU A 470 -34.70 -1.35 8.09
C GLU A 470 -33.40 -0.51 8.00
N TYR A 471 -32.54 -0.81 7.01
CA TYR A 471 -31.28 -0.13 6.79
C TYR A 471 -31.34 0.95 5.70
N SER A 472 -32.52 1.23 5.12
CA SER A 472 -32.68 2.19 4.01
C SER A 472 -32.14 3.58 4.33
N LYS A 473 -32.36 4.11 5.55
CA LYS A 473 -31.84 5.41 5.98
C LYS A 473 -30.31 5.41 6.08
N ILE A 474 -29.71 4.30 6.54
CA ILE A 474 -28.27 4.14 6.63
C ILE A 474 -27.67 4.09 5.23
N LEU A 475 -28.27 3.29 4.34
CA LEU A 475 -27.86 3.19 2.94
C LEU A 475 -27.82 4.56 2.26
N GLU A 476 -28.88 5.35 2.37
CA GLU A 476 -28.93 6.69 1.77
C GLU A 476 -27.92 7.67 2.41
N SER A 477 -27.70 7.59 3.72
CA SER A 477 -26.66 8.38 4.38
C SER A 477 -25.26 8.03 3.88
N MET A 478 -24.95 6.75 3.68
CA MET A 478 -23.66 6.30 3.17
C MET A 478 -23.48 6.68 1.70
N LYS A 479 -24.54 6.59 0.86
CA LYS A 479 -24.51 7.12 -0.52
C LYS A 479 -24.20 8.60 -0.55
N ALA A 480 -24.81 9.40 0.35
CA ALA A 480 -24.55 10.84 0.43
C ALA A 480 -23.09 11.14 0.80
N LYS A 481 -22.50 10.41 1.78
CA LYS A 481 -21.08 10.52 2.12
C LYS A 481 -20.17 10.21 0.92
N LEU A 482 -20.48 9.13 0.20
CA LEU A 482 -19.70 8.73 -0.98
C LEU A 482 -19.78 9.78 -2.10
N LYS A 483 -20.97 10.30 -2.41
CA LYS A 483 -21.15 11.39 -3.41
C LYS A 483 -20.38 12.65 -3.02
N ALA A 484 -20.40 13.03 -1.75
CA ALA A 484 -19.67 14.20 -1.25
C ALA A 484 -18.15 14.03 -1.44
N PHE A 485 -17.61 12.84 -1.13
CA PHE A 485 -16.21 12.52 -1.36
C PHE A 485 -15.84 12.54 -2.84
N GLN A 486 -16.63 11.90 -3.70
CA GLN A 486 -16.40 11.91 -5.15
C GLN A 486 -16.38 13.34 -5.72
N LYS A 487 -17.28 14.21 -5.24
CA LYS A 487 -17.29 15.61 -5.62
C LYS A 487 -16.03 16.35 -5.14
N ALA A 488 -15.64 16.14 -3.88
CA ALA A 488 -14.46 16.80 -3.30
C ALA A 488 -13.16 16.39 -3.98
N THR A 489 -13.05 15.12 -4.39
CA THR A 489 -11.86 14.56 -5.04
C THR A 489 -11.95 14.47 -6.55
N ASN A 490 -12.99 15.08 -7.18
CA ASN A 490 -13.20 15.09 -8.63
C ASN A 490 -13.16 13.68 -9.27
N ASP A 491 -13.82 12.73 -8.66
CA ASP A 491 -13.95 11.39 -9.20
C ASP A 491 -14.74 11.44 -10.53
N PRO A 492 -14.17 10.98 -11.67
CA PRO A 492 -14.85 11.01 -12.96
C PRO A 492 -16.16 10.19 -13.00
N TRP A 493 -16.26 9.19 -12.14
CA TRP A 493 -17.44 8.30 -12.05
C TRP A 493 -18.61 8.90 -11.26
N ILE A 494 -18.49 10.13 -10.75
CA ILE A 494 -19.59 10.82 -10.07
C ILE A 494 -20.82 10.97 -10.98
N SER A 495 -20.61 11.14 -12.30
CA SER A 495 -21.71 11.26 -13.28
C SER A 495 -22.59 10.00 -13.37
N LYS A 496 -22.09 8.84 -12.93
CA LYS A 496 -22.82 7.58 -12.99
C LYS A 496 -24.01 7.50 -12.01
N TRP A 497 -24.09 8.40 -11.06
CA TRP A 497 -25.29 8.55 -10.24
C TRP A 497 -26.53 9.08 -10.99
N GLU A 498 -26.31 9.70 -12.14
CA GLU A 498 -27.37 10.37 -12.92
C GLU A 498 -27.66 9.68 -14.25
N TYR A 499 -26.65 9.02 -14.84
CA TYR A 499 -26.71 8.52 -16.21
C TYR A 499 -26.68 6.98 -16.35
N GLU A 500 -26.68 6.24 -15.26
CA GLU A 500 -26.75 4.75 -15.29
C GLU A 500 -27.59 4.13 -14.18
#